data_cc635306a9bdd7dccedc192554929703
#
_entry.id   cc635306a9bdd7dccedc192554929703
#
_cell.length_a   1.000
_cell.length_b   1.000
_cell.length_c   1.000
_cell.angle_alpha   90.00
_cell.angle_beta   90.00
_cell.angle_gamma   90.00
#
_symmetry.space_group_name_H-M   'P 1'
#
loop_
_entity.id
_entity.type
_entity.pdbx_description
1 polymer ?
#
loop_
_entity_poly.entity_id
_entity_poly.type
_entity_poly.pdbx_seq_one_letter_code
_entity_poly.pdbx_strand_id
1 'polypeptide(L)'
;ALFFNGLSLGCMWGVIFSFLEGRRVTDLLASLMGLSIAISSGTAKSVGLFVMEHLHISEFWMPAFIGAFAFPLLSLLGWLMTRMPQPTAADRALRSERVTLDSRARADLFKSFMPVLLMLFAANLFITVLQDIKEDFLVKILDVEAAGLSSWAFAKVDAVVTLIILLLFGLMSAVRSNIKVLCLLLVLVTCGTATLGFVAFNYDGLQLPPMTWLFLQSLSLYT
;
A
#
# COMPACT_ATOMS: atom_id res chain seq x y z
N ALA A 1 -20.86 6.50 -5.18
CA ALA A 1 -20.49 5.26 -4.46
C ALA A 1 -18.99 5.26 -4.13
N LEU A 2 -18.08 5.37 -5.10
CA LEU A 2 -16.61 5.28 -4.90
C LEU A 2 -16.07 6.36 -3.93
N PHE A 3 -16.56 7.59 -3.99
CA PHE A 3 -16.15 8.65 -3.07
C PHE A 3 -16.41 8.28 -1.59
N PHE A 4 -17.59 7.76 -1.27
CA PHE A 4 -17.92 7.36 0.09
C PHE A 4 -17.12 6.13 0.55
N ASN A 5 -16.82 5.23 -0.37
CA ASN A 5 -15.93 4.09 -0.09
C ASN A 5 -14.52 4.57 0.25
N GLY A 6 -13.94 5.48 -0.53
CA GLY A 6 -12.63 6.06 -0.25
C GLY A 6 -12.57 6.83 1.07
N LEU A 7 -13.63 7.59 1.39
CA LEU A 7 -13.75 8.30 2.67
C LEU A 7 -13.75 7.32 3.85
N SER A 8 -14.50 6.23 3.75
CA SER A 8 -14.55 5.19 4.80
C SER A 8 -13.21 4.51 5.00
N LEU A 9 -12.49 4.20 3.92
CA LEU A 9 -11.15 3.60 3.97
C LEU A 9 -10.13 4.55 4.62
N GLY A 10 -10.16 5.85 4.29
CA GLY A 10 -9.31 6.85 4.92
C GLY A 10 -9.54 6.99 6.42
N CYS A 11 -10.80 6.98 6.85
CA CYS A 11 -11.14 6.99 8.28
C CYS A 11 -10.62 5.73 8.98
N MET A 12 -10.77 4.56 8.36
CA MET A 12 -10.33 3.28 8.92
C MET A 12 -8.81 3.24 9.11
N TRP A 13 -8.05 3.75 8.13
CA TRP A 13 -6.61 3.90 8.22
C TRP A 13 -6.20 4.75 9.43
N GLY A 14 -6.79 5.93 9.59
CA GLY A 14 -6.51 6.82 10.71
C GLY A 14 -6.83 6.20 12.07
N VAL A 15 -7.94 5.48 12.17
CA VAL A 15 -8.30 4.75 13.40
C VAL A 15 -7.26 3.68 13.71
N ILE A 16 -6.91 2.82 12.77
CA ILE A 16 -5.90 1.77 12.98
C ILE A 16 -4.57 2.38 13.41
N PHE A 17 -4.11 3.42 12.71
CA PHE A 17 -2.85 4.08 13.02
C PHE A 17 -2.85 4.71 14.42
N SER A 18 -4.00 5.23 14.89
CA SER A 18 -4.12 5.80 16.24
C SER A 18 -3.86 4.79 17.37
N PHE A 19 -4.11 3.50 17.15
CA PHE A 19 -3.77 2.42 18.09
C PHE A 19 -2.28 2.09 18.12
N LEU A 20 -1.58 2.36 17.02
CA LEU A 20 -0.15 2.08 16.85
C LEU A 20 0.72 3.24 17.30
N GLU A 21 0.21 4.47 17.17
CA GLU A 21 0.94 5.70 17.46
C GLU A 21 1.33 5.80 18.95
N GLY A 22 2.54 6.35 19.18
CA GLY A 22 3.03 6.64 20.54
C GLY A 22 3.54 5.43 21.31
N ARG A 23 3.93 4.37 20.62
CA ARG A 23 4.65 3.20 21.16
C ARG A 23 6.11 3.26 20.77
N ARG A 24 7.01 2.68 21.56
CA ARG A 24 8.45 2.59 21.23
C ARG A 24 8.73 1.94 19.88
N VAL A 25 7.83 1.05 19.45
CA VAL A 25 7.93 0.29 18.19
C VAL A 25 7.01 0.85 17.11
N THR A 26 6.56 2.10 17.22
CA THR A 26 5.64 2.73 16.24
C THR A 26 6.18 2.63 14.82
N ASP A 27 7.47 2.89 14.60
CA ASP A 27 8.08 2.84 13.26
C ASP A 27 8.04 1.42 12.66
N LEU A 28 8.32 0.40 13.47
CA LEU A 28 8.19 -0.99 13.04
C LEU A 28 6.76 -1.35 12.71
N LEU A 29 5.81 -0.97 13.57
CA LEU A 29 4.38 -1.24 13.35
C LEU A 29 3.85 -0.50 12.12
N ALA A 30 4.26 0.75 11.90
CA ALA A 30 3.93 1.52 10.71
C ALA A 30 4.51 0.88 9.44
N SER A 31 5.74 0.38 9.50
CA SER A 31 6.38 -0.34 8.39
C SER A 31 5.64 -1.64 8.06
N LEU A 32 5.26 -2.42 9.08
CA LEU A 32 4.46 -3.64 8.90
C LEU A 32 3.08 -3.33 8.31
N MET A 33 2.46 -2.22 8.71
CA MET A 33 1.19 -1.77 8.17
C MET A 33 1.33 -1.37 6.69
N GLY A 34 2.39 -0.64 6.31
CA GLY A 34 2.71 -0.35 4.91
C GLY A 34 2.95 -1.61 4.09
N LEU A 35 3.71 -2.55 4.63
CA LEU A 35 3.98 -3.84 4.00
C LEU A 35 2.69 -4.65 3.76
N SER A 36 1.76 -4.63 4.71
CA SER A 36 0.48 -5.34 4.58
C SER A 36 -0.35 -4.82 3.41
N ILE A 37 -0.27 -3.54 3.08
CA ILE A 37 -0.95 -2.95 1.93
C ILE A 37 -0.37 -3.52 0.62
N ALA A 38 0.95 -3.59 0.50
CA ALA A 38 1.61 -4.12 -0.68
C ALA A 38 1.20 -5.58 -0.98
N ILE A 39 1.13 -6.42 0.06
CA ILE A 39 0.70 -7.82 -0.09
C ILE A 39 -0.80 -7.93 -0.36
N SER A 40 -1.61 -7.08 0.28
CA SER A 40 -3.07 -7.19 0.22
C SER A 40 -3.64 -6.92 -1.17
N SER A 41 -3.00 -6.06 -1.94
CA SER A 41 -3.40 -5.69 -3.30
C SER A 41 -3.45 -6.91 -4.23
N GLY A 42 -2.31 -7.57 -4.45
CA GLY A 42 -2.26 -8.77 -5.29
C GLY A 42 -3.02 -9.96 -4.72
N THR A 43 -3.10 -10.07 -3.38
CA THR A 43 -3.90 -11.12 -2.73
C THR A 43 -5.39 -10.90 -3.00
N ALA A 44 -5.91 -9.69 -2.84
CA ALA A 44 -7.31 -9.37 -3.11
C ALA A 44 -7.68 -9.65 -4.56
N LYS A 45 -6.80 -9.27 -5.51
CA LYS A 45 -6.96 -9.57 -6.93
C LYS A 45 -7.03 -11.07 -7.19
N SER A 46 -6.08 -11.81 -6.65
CA SER A 46 -6.01 -13.26 -6.84
C SER A 46 -7.22 -13.98 -6.25
N VAL A 47 -7.68 -13.55 -5.08
CA VAL A 47 -8.92 -14.10 -4.47
C VAL A 47 -10.14 -13.77 -5.33
N GLY A 48 -10.23 -12.54 -5.86
CA GLY A 48 -11.28 -12.13 -6.77
C GLY A 48 -11.34 -13.02 -8.02
N LEU A 49 -10.22 -13.20 -8.70
CA LEU A 49 -10.11 -14.09 -9.88
C LEU A 49 -10.46 -15.52 -9.52
N PHE A 50 -9.94 -16.07 -8.43
CA PHE A 50 -10.25 -17.41 -7.95
C PHE A 50 -11.75 -17.62 -7.72
N VAL A 51 -12.43 -16.64 -7.09
CA VAL A 51 -13.88 -16.70 -6.83
C VAL A 51 -14.68 -16.71 -8.14
N MET A 52 -14.27 -15.92 -9.13
CA MET A 52 -14.93 -15.89 -10.44
C MET A 52 -14.68 -17.16 -11.24
N GLU A 53 -13.44 -17.66 -11.28
CA GLU A 53 -13.07 -18.84 -12.06
C GLU A 53 -13.62 -20.17 -11.47
N HIS A 54 -13.51 -20.37 -10.17
CA HIS A 54 -13.80 -21.66 -9.54
C HIS A 54 -15.20 -21.73 -8.92
N LEU A 55 -15.70 -20.60 -8.40
CA LEU A 55 -17.05 -20.55 -7.81
C LEU A 55 -18.11 -20.02 -8.79
N HIS A 56 -17.69 -19.62 -10.01
CA HIS A 56 -18.55 -19.11 -11.07
C HIS A 56 -19.44 -17.93 -10.62
N ILE A 57 -18.94 -17.13 -9.66
CA ILE A 57 -19.63 -15.94 -9.18
C ILE A 57 -19.38 -14.81 -10.17
N SER A 58 -20.44 -14.12 -10.60
CA SER A 58 -20.30 -13.01 -11.54
C SER A 58 -19.48 -11.85 -10.94
N GLU A 59 -18.77 -11.12 -11.79
CA GLU A 59 -17.96 -9.94 -11.42
C GLU A 59 -18.75 -8.95 -10.55
N PHE A 60 -20.04 -8.81 -10.82
CA PHE A 60 -20.92 -7.89 -10.06
C PHE A 60 -21.14 -8.34 -8.61
N TRP A 61 -21.28 -9.65 -8.35
CA TRP A 61 -21.53 -10.20 -7.02
C TRP A 61 -20.25 -10.55 -6.24
N MET A 62 -19.12 -10.65 -6.93
CA MET A 62 -17.84 -11.03 -6.34
C MET A 62 -17.45 -10.16 -5.13
N PRO A 63 -17.55 -8.81 -5.17
CA PRO A 63 -17.18 -7.99 -4.02
C PRO A 63 -18.08 -8.22 -2.80
N ALA A 64 -19.39 -8.44 -3.01
CA ALA A 64 -20.32 -8.72 -1.93
C ALA A 64 -20.04 -10.10 -1.30
N PHE A 65 -19.73 -11.10 -2.11
CA PHE A 65 -19.36 -12.44 -1.65
C PHE A 65 -18.09 -12.40 -0.79
N ILE A 66 -17.01 -11.80 -1.28
CA ILE A 66 -15.75 -11.66 -0.53
C ILE A 66 -15.96 -10.84 0.74
N GLY A 67 -16.73 -9.75 0.65
CA GLY A 67 -17.06 -8.89 1.79
C GLY A 67 -17.79 -9.63 2.90
N ALA A 68 -18.70 -10.55 2.56
CA ALA A 68 -19.41 -11.38 3.53
C ALA A 68 -18.48 -12.27 4.36
N PHE A 69 -17.40 -12.77 3.76
CA PHE A 69 -16.38 -13.54 4.49
C PHE A 69 -15.36 -12.64 5.22
N ALA A 70 -15.01 -11.51 4.63
CA ALA A 70 -14.06 -10.59 5.24
C ALA A 70 -14.64 -9.88 6.48
N PHE A 71 -15.93 -9.56 6.48
CA PHE A 71 -16.58 -8.78 7.54
C PHE A 71 -16.48 -9.42 8.94
N PRO A 72 -16.78 -10.72 9.14
CA PRO A 72 -16.60 -11.35 10.44
C PRO A 72 -15.16 -11.32 10.93
N LEU A 73 -14.20 -11.56 10.03
CA LEU A 73 -12.76 -11.52 10.33
C LEU A 73 -12.34 -10.12 10.76
N LEU A 74 -12.72 -9.10 9.98
CA LEU A 74 -12.43 -7.70 10.30
C LEU A 74 -13.06 -7.27 11.61
N SER A 75 -14.30 -7.73 11.90
CA SER A 75 -14.99 -7.46 13.15
C SER A 75 -14.26 -8.08 14.35
N LEU A 76 -13.77 -9.32 14.19
CA LEU A 76 -12.96 -9.99 15.19
C LEU A 76 -11.63 -9.26 15.43
N LEU A 77 -10.92 -8.88 14.37
CA LEU A 77 -9.66 -8.14 14.45
C LEU A 77 -9.87 -6.76 15.08
N GLY A 78 -10.94 -6.06 14.72
CA GLY A 78 -11.33 -4.79 15.33
C GLY A 78 -11.61 -4.95 16.83
N TRP A 79 -12.32 -6.00 17.21
CA TRP A 79 -12.54 -6.32 18.62
C TRP A 79 -11.23 -6.63 19.36
N LEU A 80 -10.32 -7.40 18.76
CA LEU A 80 -9.01 -7.67 19.35
C LEU A 80 -8.18 -6.38 19.51
N MET A 81 -8.28 -5.43 18.58
CA MET A 81 -7.62 -4.13 18.70
C MET A 81 -8.11 -3.35 19.93
N THR A 82 -9.39 -3.43 20.30
CA THR A 82 -9.91 -2.78 21.51
C THR A 82 -9.33 -3.39 22.80
N ARG A 83 -8.78 -4.60 22.72
CA ARG A 83 -8.11 -5.30 23.83
C ARG A 83 -6.62 -4.99 23.94
N MET A 84 -6.06 -4.21 23.01
CA MET A 84 -4.65 -3.83 23.08
C MET A 84 -4.35 -3.05 24.37
N PRO A 85 -3.26 -3.39 25.08
CA PRO A 85 -2.86 -2.67 26.28
C PRO A 85 -2.52 -1.21 25.95
N GLN A 86 -2.82 -0.32 26.89
CA GLN A 86 -2.47 1.10 26.79
C GLN A 86 -0.93 1.27 26.69
N PRO A 87 -0.46 2.36 26.05
CA PRO A 87 0.97 2.69 26.02
C PRO A 87 1.54 2.72 27.44
N THR A 88 2.70 2.10 27.62
CA THR A 88 3.38 2.01 28.92
C THR A 88 3.93 3.38 29.37
N ALA A 89 4.35 3.49 30.63
CA ALA A 89 5.00 4.69 31.13
C ALA A 89 6.30 4.98 30.33
N ALA A 90 7.04 3.97 29.90
CA ALA A 90 8.22 4.09 29.07
C ALA A 90 7.88 4.62 27.65
N ASP A 91 6.76 4.19 27.09
CA ASP A 91 6.29 4.71 25.80
C ASP A 91 5.91 6.20 25.92
N ARG A 92 5.25 6.56 27.02
CA ARG A 92 4.85 7.95 27.28
C ARG A 92 6.05 8.88 27.51
N ALA A 93 7.10 8.40 28.17
CA ALA A 93 8.30 9.17 28.43
C ALA A 93 9.09 9.53 27.16
N LEU A 94 8.97 8.72 26.11
CA LEU A 94 9.61 8.98 24.80
C LEU A 94 8.72 9.81 23.85
N ARG A 95 7.50 10.11 24.27
CA ARG A 95 6.55 10.86 23.47
C ARG A 95 6.70 12.34 23.72
N SER A 96 6.79 13.15 22.66
CA SER A 96 6.62 14.61 22.78
C SER A 96 5.23 14.95 23.32
N GLU A 97 5.13 15.91 24.23
CA GLU A 97 3.84 16.36 24.74
C GLU A 97 2.94 16.83 23.58
N ARG A 98 1.71 16.37 23.59
CA ARG A 98 0.70 16.87 22.64
C ARG A 98 0.31 18.28 23.05
N VAL A 99 0.75 19.25 22.29
CA VAL A 99 0.32 20.63 22.43
C VAL A 99 -1.09 20.76 21.86
N THR A 100 -2.05 21.21 22.66
CA THR A 100 -3.38 21.57 22.17
C THR A 100 -3.29 22.85 21.36
N LEU A 101 -3.40 22.74 20.05
CA LEU A 101 -3.40 23.89 19.14
C LEU A 101 -4.79 24.55 19.16
N ASP A 102 -4.84 25.85 19.36
CA ASP A 102 -6.03 26.65 19.14
C ASP A 102 -6.38 26.74 17.63
N SER A 103 -7.52 27.34 17.30
CA SER A 103 -7.97 27.39 15.91
C SER A 103 -7.05 28.23 15.02
N ARG A 104 -6.38 29.26 15.58
CA ARG A 104 -5.45 30.11 14.82
C ARG A 104 -4.14 29.36 14.57
N ALA A 105 -3.56 28.77 15.61
CA ALA A 105 -2.33 27.97 15.49
C ALA A 105 -2.51 26.77 14.53
N ARG A 106 -3.68 26.14 14.51
CA ARG A 106 -4.02 25.11 13.51
C ARG A 106 -4.05 25.65 12.09
N ALA A 107 -4.68 26.82 11.88
CA ALA A 107 -4.73 27.44 10.56
C ALA A 107 -3.35 27.86 10.06
N ASP A 108 -2.51 28.41 10.93
CA ASP A 108 -1.15 28.82 10.59
C ASP A 108 -0.25 27.61 10.30
N LEU A 109 -0.37 26.55 11.10
CA LEU A 109 0.31 25.28 10.83
C LEU A 109 -0.11 24.73 9.46
N PHE A 110 -1.41 24.66 9.20
CA PHE A 110 -1.95 24.15 7.93
C PHE A 110 -1.45 24.97 6.74
N LYS A 111 -1.46 26.31 6.84
CA LYS A 111 -0.90 27.18 5.79
C LYS A 111 0.59 26.97 5.56
N SER A 112 1.37 26.81 6.62
CA SER A 112 2.81 26.58 6.53
C SER A 112 3.15 25.26 5.84
N PHE A 113 2.34 24.21 6.09
CA PHE A 113 2.53 22.89 5.49
C PHE A 113 1.77 22.68 4.18
N MET A 114 0.93 23.64 3.74
CA MET A 114 0.11 23.52 2.54
C MET A 114 0.90 23.08 1.29
N PRO A 115 2.08 23.67 0.96
CA PRO A 115 2.84 23.22 -0.20
C PRO A 115 3.24 21.74 -0.12
N VAL A 116 3.70 21.31 1.07
CA VAL A 116 4.08 19.91 1.31
C VAL A 116 2.87 18.99 1.23
N LEU A 117 1.74 19.39 1.81
CA LEU A 117 0.48 18.63 1.73
C LEU A 117 -0.02 18.48 0.28
N LEU A 118 0.07 19.53 -0.52
CA LEU A 118 -0.29 19.47 -1.94
C LEU A 118 0.63 18.55 -2.73
N MET A 119 1.94 18.60 -2.46
CA MET A 119 2.90 17.68 -3.09
C MET A 119 2.62 16.22 -2.70
N LEU A 120 2.36 15.95 -1.42
CA LEU A 120 2.01 14.61 -0.94
C LEU A 120 0.69 14.13 -1.53
N PHE A 121 -0.30 15.01 -1.63
CA PHE A 121 -1.58 14.69 -2.28
C PHE A 121 -1.38 14.35 -3.75
N ALA A 122 -0.63 15.16 -4.50
CA ALA A 122 -0.34 14.90 -5.91
C ALA A 122 0.45 13.59 -6.10
N ALA A 123 1.49 13.36 -5.29
CA ALA A 123 2.25 12.12 -5.32
C ALA A 123 1.36 10.90 -5.05
N ASN A 124 0.53 10.96 -4.00
CA ASN A 124 -0.39 9.88 -3.67
C ASN A 124 -1.44 9.64 -4.78
N LEU A 125 -1.95 10.70 -5.40
CA LEU A 125 -2.86 10.60 -6.54
C LEU A 125 -2.20 9.84 -7.71
N PHE A 126 -0.97 10.20 -8.08
CA PHE A 126 -0.25 9.51 -9.16
C PHE A 126 0.06 8.06 -8.83
N ILE A 127 0.47 7.77 -7.60
CA ILE A 127 0.71 6.38 -7.14
C ILE A 127 -0.58 5.58 -7.22
N THR A 128 -1.72 6.13 -6.77
CA THR A 128 -3.02 5.46 -6.83
C THR A 128 -3.43 5.18 -8.28
N VAL A 129 -3.24 6.13 -9.20
CA VAL A 129 -3.53 5.91 -10.63
C VAL A 129 -2.67 4.79 -11.21
N LEU A 130 -1.36 4.76 -10.89
CA LEU A 130 -0.47 3.68 -11.33
C LEU A 130 -0.88 2.33 -10.74
N GLN A 131 -1.32 2.32 -9.49
CA GLN A 131 -1.82 1.12 -8.83
C GLN A 131 -3.11 0.61 -9.47
N ASP A 132 -4.06 1.48 -9.77
CA ASP A 132 -5.30 1.12 -10.47
C ASP A 132 -5.01 0.55 -11.86
N ILE A 133 -4.05 1.14 -12.60
CA ILE A 133 -3.62 0.60 -13.88
C ILE A 133 -3.08 -0.82 -13.72
N LYS A 134 -2.25 -1.07 -12.73
CA LYS A 134 -1.74 -2.42 -12.44
C LYS A 134 -2.86 -3.38 -12.03
N GLU A 135 -3.74 -2.95 -11.14
CA GLU A 135 -4.71 -3.85 -10.51
C GLU A 135 -5.92 -4.15 -11.44
N ASP A 136 -6.40 -3.15 -12.17
CA ASP A 136 -7.65 -3.26 -12.91
C ASP A 136 -7.46 -3.47 -14.41
N PHE A 137 -6.48 -2.79 -15.00
CA PHE A 137 -6.29 -2.84 -16.44
C PHE A 137 -5.29 -3.90 -16.90
N LEU A 138 -4.33 -4.27 -16.06
CA LEU A 138 -3.28 -5.20 -16.45
C LEU A 138 -3.82 -6.59 -16.77
N VAL A 139 -4.89 -7.02 -16.11
CA VAL A 139 -5.57 -8.29 -16.42
C VAL A 139 -6.06 -8.34 -17.88
N LYS A 140 -6.58 -7.19 -18.36
CA LYS A 140 -7.06 -7.05 -19.75
C LYS A 140 -5.93 -6.83 -20.73
N ILE A 141 -4.91 -6.04 -20.34
CA ILE A 141 -3.76 -5.73 -21.20
C ILE A 141 -2.90 -6.97 -21.45
N LEU A 142 -2.66 -7.77 -20.42
CA LEU A 142 -1.85 -8.98 -20.53
C LEU A 142 -2.62 -10.19 -21.07
N ASP A 143 -3.95 -10.09 -21.23
CA ASP A 143 -4.82 -11.22 -21.55
C ASP A 143 -4.43 -12.46 -20.73
N VAL A 144 -4.73 -12.41 -19.43
CA VAL A 144 -4.28 -13.39 -18.42
C VAL A 144 -4.63 -14.82 -18.82
N GLU A 145 -5.78 -15.02 -19.49
CA GLU A 145 -6.22 -16.32 -19.99
C GLU A 145 -5.34 -16.80 -21.16
N ALA A 146 -5.13 -15.95 -22.17
CA ALA A 146 -4.28 -16.28 -23.33
C ALA A 146 -2.80 -16.45 -22.92
N ALA A 147 -2.34 -15.71 -21.91
CA ALA A 147 -0.98 -15.82 -21.37
C ALA A 147 -0.77 -17.06 -20.48
N GLY A 148 -1.85 -17.82 -20.17
CA GLY A 148 -1.77 -18.99 -19.28
C GLY A 148 -1.35 -18.66 -17.84
N LEU A 149 -1.57 -17.44 -17.39
CA LEU A 149 -1.26 -17.04 -16.02
C LEU A 149 -2.33 -17.56 -15.06
N SER A 150 -1.89 -18.13 -13.95
CA SER A 150 -2.83 -18.57 -12.90
C SER A 150 -3.43 -17.35 -12.17
N SER A 151 -4.65 -17.52 -11.63
CA SER A 151 -5.32 -16.53 -10.77
C SER A 151 -4.45 -16.02 -9.60
N TRP A 152 -3.50 -16.86 -9.17
CA TRP A 152 -2.55 -16.52 -8.09
C TRP A 152 -1.26 -15.83 -8.56
N ALA A 153 -1.12 -15.49 -9.84
CA ALA A 153 0.08 -14.86 -10.38
C ALA A 153 0.35 -13.50 -9.70
N PHE A 154 -0.67 -12.68 -9.52
CA PHE A 154 -0.56 -11.37 -8.85
C PHE A 154 -0.09 -11.50 -7.41
N ALA A 155 -0.70 -12.38 -6.62
CA ALA A 155 -0.30 -12.60 -5.23
C ALA A 155 1.13 -13.12 -5.11
N LYS A 156 1.55 -14.02 -5.99
CA LYS A 156 2.93 -14.55 -6.01
C LYS A 156 3.94 -13.46 -6.31
N VAL A 157 3.69 -12.65 -7.32
CA VAL A 157 4.59 -11.55 -7.70
C VAL A 157 4.67 -10.52 -6.58
N ASP A 158 3.54 -10.08 -6.04
CA ASP A 158 3.52 -9.09 -4.97
C ASP A 158 4.20 -9.62 -3.69
N ALA A 159 4.05 -10.90 -3.36
CA ALA A 159 4.74 -11.51 -2.23
C ALA A 159 6.27 -11.48 -2.43
N VAL A 160 6.77 -11.84 -3.61
CA VAL A 160 8.20 -11.81 -3.92
C VAL A 160 8.74 -10.38 -3.89
N VAL A 161 8.04 -9.44 -4.53
CA VAL A 161 8.42 -8.02 -4.53
C VAL A 161 8.44 -7.47 -3.11
N THR A 162 7.42 -7.78 -2.31
CA THR A 162 7.35 -7.36 -0.91
C THR A 162 8.53 -7.86 -0.10
N LEU A 163 8.98 -9.11 -0.30
CA LEU A 163 10.18 -9.63 0.35
C LEU A 163 11.44 -8.87 -0.06
N ILE A 164 11.57 -8.52 -1.34
CA ILE A 164 12.69 -7.70 -1.84
C ILE A 164 12.68 -6.32 -1.17
N ILE A 165 11.53 -5.67 -1.12
CA ILE A 165 11.39 -4.36 -0.47
C ILE A 165 11.68 -4.42 1.03
N LEU A 166 11.21 -5.47 1.72
CA LEU A 166 11.49 -5.70 3.12
C LEU A 166 13.01 -5.84 3.38
N LEU A 167 13.71 -6.58 2.53
CA LEU A 167 15.16 -6.71 2.61
C LEU A 167 15.86 -5.37 2.37
N LEU A 168 15.42 -4.60 1.38
CA LEU A 168 15.96 -3.26 1.10
C LEU A 168 15.76 -2.33 2.31
N PHE A 169 14.56 -2.26 2.89
CA PHE A 169 14.31 -1.47 4.08
C PHE A 169 15.10 -1.96 5.29
N GLY A 170 15.26 -3.28 5.45
CA GLY A 170 16.12 -3.86 6.46
C GLY A 170 17.58 -3.41 6.32
N LEU A 171 18.12 -3.40 5.11
CA LEU A 171 19.46 -2.88 4.82
C LEU A 171 19.57 -1.37 5.07
N MET A 172 18.54 -0.62 4.71
CA MET A 172 18.48 0.82 4.92
C MET A 172 18.43 1.18 6.41
N SER A 173 17.84 0.34 7.25
CA SER A 173 17.79 0.56 8.71
C SER A 173 19.19 0.57 9.35
N ALA A 174 20.20 0.00 8.70
CA ALA A 174 21.60 0.06 9.13
C ALA A 174 22.24 1.45 8.90
N VAL A 175 21.63 2.29 8.09
CA VAL A 175 22.12 3.64 7.78
C VAL A 175 21.69 4.62 8.88
N ARG A 176 22.61 5.10 9.68
CA ARG A 176 22.34 5.97 10.83
C ARG A 176 21.88 7.39 10.48
N SER A 177 22.05 7.83 9.23
CA SER A 177 21.74 9.20 8.80
C SER A 177 20.39 9.23 8.08
N ASN A 178 19.39 9.87 8.66
CA ASN A 178 18.06 10.05 8.06
C ASN A 178 18.11 10.74 6.69
N ILE A 179 19.05 11.71 6.50
CA ILE A 179 19.21 12.39 5.22
C ILE A 179 19.71 11.42 4.15
N LYS A 180 20.67 10.54 4.48
CA LYS A 180 21.16 9.53 3.53
C LYS A 180 20.09 8.52 3.17
N VAL A 181 19.28 8.11 4.15
CA VAL A 181 18.12 7.22 3.92
C VAL A 181 17.12 7.88 2.99
N LEU A 182 16.79 9.16 3.23
CA LEU A 182 15.87 9.92 2.38
C LEU A 182 16.42 10.04 0.95
N CYS A 183 17.71 10.39 0.78
CA CYS A 183 18.32 10.46 -0.54
C CYS A 183 18.30 9.10 -1.26
N LEU A 184 18.57 8.01 -0.54
CA LEU A 184 18.53 6.67 -1.09
C LEU A 184 17.11 6.28 -1.54
N LEU A 185 16.10 6.59 -0.74
CA LEU A 185 14.69 6.40 -1.10
C LEU A 185 14.32 7.19 -2.36
N LEU A 186 14.71 8.45 -2.44
CA LEU A 186 14.45 9.28 -3.63
C LEU A 186 15.12 8.71 -4.90
N VAL A 187 16.34 8.18 -4.78
CA VAL A 187 17.02 7.50 -5.88
C VAL A 187 16.26 6.25 -6.29
N LEU A 188 15.84 5.42 -5.33
CA LEU A 188 15.07 4.19 -5.61
C LEU A 188 13.75 4.50 -6.32
N VAL A 189 12.97 5.46 -5.80
CA VAL A 189 11.70 5.90 -6.42
C VAL A 189 11.93 6.42 -7.85
N THR A 190 12.99 7.22 -8.04
CA THR A 190 13.31 7.76 -9.36
C THR A 190 13.72 6.65 -10.35
N CYS A 191 14.54 5.71 -9.91
CA CYS A 191 14.92 4.55 -10.70
C CYS A 191 13.73 3.65 -11.02
N GLY A 192 12.85 3.40 -10.03
CA GLY A 192 11.63 2.62 -10.22
C GLY A 192 10.70 3.25 -11.26
N THR A 193 10.39 4.54 -11.11
CA THR A 193 9.54 5.27 -12.07
C THR A 193 10.15 5.36 -13.46
N ALA A 194 11.47 5.56 -13.57
CA ALA A 194 12.17 5.58 -14.84
C ALA A 194 12.13 4.21 -15.54
N THR A 195 12.32 3.11 -14.76
CA THR A 195 12.23 1.74 -15.27
C THR A 195 10.80 1.44 -15.76
N LEU A 196 9.80 1.81 -15.00
CA LEU A 196 8.40 1.63 -15.37
C LEU A 196 8.08 2.39 -16.66
N GLY A 197 8.48 3.66 -16.75
CA GLY A 197 8.28 4.48 -17.93
C GLY A 197 8.98 3.91 -19.16
N PHE A 198 10.23 3.46 -19.02
CA PHE A 198 11.00 2.83 -20.10
C PHE A 198 10.34 1.55 -20.60
N VAL A 199 9.93 0.66 -19.70
CA VAL A 199 9.28 -0.62 -20.05
C VAL A 199 7.93 -0.37 -20.71
N ALA A 200 7.13 0.58 -20.18
CA ALA A 200 5.84 0.93 -20.76
C ALA A 200 5.97 1.53 -22.16
N PHE A 201 6.94 2.42 -22.36
CA PHE A 201 7.17 3.06 -23.67
C PHE A 201 7.66 2.09 -24.74
N ASN A 202 8.42 1.07 -24.34
CA ASN A 202 8.95 0.06 -25.25
C ASN A 202 8.18 -1.28 -25.20
N TYR A 203 6.93 -1.26 -24.78
CA TYR A 203 6.14 -2.47 -24.57
C TYR A 203 6.14 -3.40 -25.81
N ASP A 204 5.84 -2.86 -26.98
CA ASP A 204 5.78 -3.64 -28.22
C ASP A 204 7.16 -4.13 -28.71
N GLY A 205 8.23 -3.40 -28.40
CA GLY A 205 9.59 -3.73 -28.81
C GLY A 205 10.29 -4.76 -27.93
N LEU A 206 9.99 -4.76 -26.62
CA LEU A 206 10.68 -5.63 -25.65
C LEU A 206 10.14 -7.06 -25.62
N GLN A 207 8.90 -7.30 -26.07
CA GLN A 207 8.24 -8.61 -26.10
C GLN A 207 8.48 -9.43 -24.80
N LEU A 208 8.39 -8.78 -23.65
CA LEU A 208 8.65 -9.41 -22.37
C LEU A 208 7.57 -10.47 -22.03
N PRO A 209 7.97 -11.60 -21.43
CA PRO A 209 6.98 -12.53 -20.89
C PRO A 209 6.02 -11.85 -19.91
N PRO A 210 4.72 -12.14 -19.91
CA PRO A 210 3.72 -11.47 -19.07
C PRO A 210 4.08 -11.47 -17.57
N MET A 211 4.66 -12.56 -17.08
CA MET A 211 5.11 -12.66 -15.67
C MET A 211 6.26 -11.70 -15.35
N THR A 212 7.20 -11.55 -16.27
CA THR A 212 8.33 -10.59 -16.12
C THR A 212 7.83 -9.16 -16.13
N TRP A 213 6.88 -8.87 -17.00
CA TRP A 213 6.25 -7.55 -17.07
C TRP A 213 5.53 -7.20 -15.78
N LEU A 214 4.71 -8.12 -15.26
CA LEU A 214 4.01 -7.96 -13.99
C LEU A 214 5.00 -7.75 -12.82
N PHE A 215 6.10 -8.51 -12.80
CA PHE A 215 7.14 -8.36 -11.77
C PHE A 215 7.82 -6.99 -11.81
N LEU A 216 8.25 -6.54 -12.99
CA LEU A 216 8.89 -5.23 -13.16
C LEU A 216 7.95 -4.09 -12.75
N GLN A 217 6.69 -4.18 -13.13
CA GLN A 217 5.70 -3.18 -12.75
C GLN A 217 5.45 -3.16 -11.25
N SER A 218 5.27 -4.32 -10.62
CA SER A 218 5.10 -4.41 -9.17
C SER A 218 6.32 -3.89 -8.41
N LEU A 219 7.53 -4.27 -8.85
CA LEU A 219 8.76 -3.79 -8.24
C LEU A 219 8.89 -2.27 -8.34
N SER A 220 8.61 -1.71 -9.52
CA SER A 220 8.69 -0.26 -9.75
C SER A 220 7.62 0.55 -9.00
N LEU A 221 6.47 -0.06 -8.71
CA LEU A 221 5.39 0.59 -7.99
C LEU A 221 5.65 0.66 -6.47
N TYR A 222 6.33 -0.37 -5.93
CA TYR A 222 6.56 -0.49 -4.48
C TYR A 222 7.95 -0.03 -4.04
N THR A 223 8.84 0.34 -4.96
CA THR A 223 10.13 0.99 -4.67
C THR A 223 10.00 2.49 -4.55
#